data_002f150e891d0782753fefa2074ce450
#
_entry.id   002f150e891d0782753fefa2074ce450
#
_cell.length_a   1.000
_cell.length_b   1.000
_cell.length_c   1.000
_cell.angle_alpha   90.00
_cell.angle_beta   90.00
_cell.angle_gamma   90.00
#
_symmetry.space_group_name_H-M   'P 1'
#
loop_
_entity.id
_entity.type
_entity.pdbx_description
1 polymer ?
#
loop_
_entity_poly.entity_id
_entity_poly.type
_entity_poly.pdbx_seq_one_letter_code
_entity_poly.pdbx_strand_id
1 'polypeptide(L)'
;MIAARAFAAPVLVCAILALASSVRAQQSIGANGYADENVDWGIAASNRLRQPPYHGPTPLTIPGAQVVQTRELQAMLAGAAPPVLIDVLSEGGHVTLAGAVWISGAGRGTNFMDPVQSVLAQLLAQLSGGDKSRGLVFFCASSQCWLSYNAALRAVAAGHRSVYWYRGGIDAWTDAELPTAMTVEAR
;
A
#
# COMPACT_ATOMS: atom_id res chain seq x y z
N MET A 1 20.83 -74.83 -49.21
CA MET A 1 21.18 -74.25 -47.91
C MET A 1 20.93 -72.72 -47.98
N ILE A 2 19.82 -72.23 -47.45
CA ILE A 2 19.38 -70.88 -47.54
C ILE A 2 19.53 -70.26 -46.14
N ALA A 3 20.44 -69.27 -46.00
CA ALA A 3 20.70 -68.56 -44.74
C ALA A 3 19.72 -67.44 -44.60
N ALA A 4 18.89 -67.48 -43.57
CA ALA A 4 18.00 -66.41 -43.21
C ALA A 4 18.77 -65.30 -42.44
N ARG A 5 18.79 -64.11 -42.97
CA ARG A 5 19.30 -62.88 -42.25
C ARG A 5 18.16 -62.25 -41.48
N ALA A 6 18.32 -62.18 -40.14
CA ALA A 6 17.43 -61.47 -39.28
C ALA A 6 17.79 -59.98 -39.31
N PHE A 7 16.82 -59.09 -39.66
CA PHE A 7 16.94 -57.67 -39.54
C PHE A 7 16.44 -57.20 -38.11
N ALA A 8 17.36 -56.73 -37.35
CA ALA A 8 17.02 -56.06 -36.10
C ALA A 8 16.64 -54.58 -36.37
N ALA A 9 15.43 -54.20 -36.08
CA ALA A 9 14.97 -52.78 -36.13
C ALA A 9 15.35 -52.06 -34.86
N PRO A 10 15.89 -50.87 -34.94
CA PRO A 10 16.13 -50.06 -33.72
C PRO A 10 14.81 -49.44 -33.23
N VAL A 11 14.48 -49.67 -31.95
CA VAL A 11 13.39 -49.02 -31.25
C VAL A 11 13.84 -47.60 -30.89
N LEU A 12 13.25 -46.61 -31.53
CA LEU A 12 13.46 -45.21 -31.25
C LEU A 12 12.60 -44.82 -30.04
N VAL A 13 13.23 -44.71 -28.86
CA VAL A 13 12.57 -44.19 -27.66
C VAL A 13 12.53 -42.68 -27.75
N CYS A 14 11.39 -42.11 -28.17
CA CYS A 14 11.11 -40.70 -28.06
C CYS A 14 10.85 -40.32 -26.59
N ALA A 15 11.86 -39.77 -25.91
CA ALA A 15 11.68 -39.12 -24.63
C ALA A 15 10.93 -37.80 -24.82
N ILE A 16 9.64 -37.80 -24.53
CA ILE A 16 8.83 -36.58 -24.46
C ILE A 16 9.17 -35.87 -23.15
N LEU A 17 10.04 -34.88 -23.21
CA LEU A 17 10.25 -33.89 -22.12
C LEU A 17 8.97 -33.07 -22.03
N ALA A 18 8.13 -33.41 -21.06
CA ALA A 18 7.03 -32.56 -20.63
C ALA A 18 7.61 -31.31 -19.93
N LEU A 19 7.73 -30.22 -20.68
CA LEU A 19 7.93 -28.88 -20.12
C LEU A 19 6.66 -28.51 -19.33
N ALA A 20 6.70 -28.76 -18.02
CA ALA A 20 5.71 -28.24 -17.12
C ALA A 20 5.89 -26.72 -17.08
N SER A 21 5.22 -25.99 -17.97
CA SER A 21 5.02 -24.57 -17.88
C SER A 21 4.17 -24.33 -16.64
N SER A 22 4.81 -23.91 -15.56
CA SER A 22 4.12 -23.35 -14.40
C SER A 22 3.43 -22.06 -14.87
N VAL A 23 2.18 -22.19 -15.29
CA VAL A 23 1.26 -21.07 -15.43
C VAL A 23 1.05 -20.54 -14.01
N ARG A 24 1.86 -19.54 -13.63
CA ARG A 24 1.52 -18.69 -12.50
C ARG A 24 0.16 -18.10 -12.83
N ALA A 25 -0.86 -18.52 -12.09
CA ALA A 25 -2.15 -17.90 -12.14
C ALA A 25 -1.94 -16.40 -11.85
N GLN A 26 -2.01 -15.57 -12.90
CA GLN A 26 -2.20 -14.13 -12.71
C GLN A 26 -3.58 -14.02 -12.07
N GLN A 27 -3.58 -13.79 -10.75
CA GLN A 27 -4.81 -13.39 -10.07
C GLN A 27 -5.29 -12.14 -10.79
N SER A 28 -6.41 -12.26 -11.47
CA SER A 28 -7.09 -11.14 -12.09
C SER A 28 -7.54 -10.23 -10.96
N ILE A 29 -6.83 -9.10 -10.79
CA ILE A 29 -7.27 -8.06 -9.88
C ILE A 29 -8.65 -7.64 -10.37
N GLY A 30 -9.64 -7.78 -9.50
CA GLY A 30 -11.00 -7.35 -9.81
C GLY A 30 -11.02 -5.87 -10.19
N ALA A 31 -12.09 -5.40 -10.82
CA ALA A 31 -12.27 -3.99 -11.19
C ALA A 31 -12.11 -3.04 -9.99
N ASN A 32 -12.26 -3.55 -8.77
CA ASN A 32 -12.18 -2.81 -7.50
C ASN A 32 -10.74 -2.69 -6.94
N GLY A 33 -9.72 -3.28 -7.59
CA GLY A 33 -8.36 -3.36 -7.05
C GLY A 33 -8.24 -4.40 -5.92
N TYR A 34 -7.23 -4.23 -5.06
CA TYR A 34 -7.07 -5.03 -3.86
C TYR A 34 -7.94 -4.47 -2.74
N ALA A 35 -8.66 -5.32 -2.01
CA ALA A 35 -9.49 -4.98 -0.84
C ALA A 35 -10.25 -3.65 -1.01
N ASP A 36 -10.99 -3.51 -2.11
CA ASP A 36 -11.85 -2.35 -2.40
C ASP A 36 -11.12 -0.99 -2.52
N GLU A 37 -9.81 -0.99 -2.76
CA GLU A 37 -9.04 0.27 -2.88
C GLU A 37 -9.59 1.22 -3.96
N ASN A 38 -10.31 0.71 -4.97
CA ASN A 38 -10.87 1.46 -6.10
C ASN A 38 -12.39 1.63 -6.04
N VAL A 39 -13.05 1.13 -5.01
CA VAL A 39 -14.52 1.26 -4.90
C VAL A 39 -14.91 2.72 -4.71
N ASP A 40 -15.77 3.22 -5.58
CA ASP A 40 -16.39 4.53 -5.42
C ASP A 40 -17.70 4.39 -4.63
N TRP A 41 -17.72 4.93 -3.43
CA TRP A 41 -18.92 5.00 -2.60
C TRP A 41 -19.68 6.32 -2.74
N GLY A 42 -19.34 7.14 -3.73
CA GLY A 42 -19.98 8.43 -3.95
C GLY A 42 -19.67 9.49 -2.88
N ILE A 43 -18.57 9.32 -2.14
CA ILE A 43 -18.16 10.26 -1.09
C ILE A 43 -17.33 11.38 -1.71
N ALA A 44 -17.79 12.62 -1.55
CA ALA A 44 -17.04 13.78 -2.02
C ALA A 44 -15.77 14.02 -1.20
N ALA A 45 -14.67 14.36 -1.88
CA ALA A 45 -13.44 14.79 -1.22
C ALA A 45 -13.65 16.11 -0.46
N SER A 46 -12.95 16.26 0.66
CA SER A 46 -13.05 17.43 1.53
C SER A 46 -11.67 17.84 2.04
N ASN A 47 -11.43 19.15 2.13
CA ASN A 47 -10.23 19.70 2.80
C ASN A 47 -10.42 19.86 4.31
N ARG A 48 -11.52 19.39 4.88
CA ARG A 48 -11.80 19.40 6.32
C ARG A 48 -11.46 18.05 6.92
N LEU A 49 -10.93 18.05 8.14
CA LEU A 49 -10.70 16.84 8.89
C LEU A 49 -12.03 16.14 9.24
N ARG A 50 -12.11 14.86 8.95
CA ARG A 50 -13.22 14.03 9.39
C ARG A 50 -13.19 13.92 10.92
N GLN A 51 -14.34 14.16 11.53
CA GLN A 51 -14.58 13.91 12.94
C GLN A 51 -15.01 12.46 13.19
N PRO A 52 -14.88 11.92 14.39
CA PRO A 52 -15.37 10.58 14.70
C PRO A 52 -16.85 10.36 14.28
N PRO A 53 -17.20 9.15 13.85
CA PRO A 53 -16.36 7.96 13.77
C PRO A 53 -15.40 8.01 12.58
N TYR A 54 -14.17 7.49 12.77
CA TYR A 54 -13.14 7.46 11.73
C TYR A 54 -13.25 6.23 10.81
N HIS A 55 -14.15 5.32 11.08
CA HIS A 55 -14.46 4.19 10.21
C HIS A 55 -15.69 4.51 9.36
N GLY A 56 -15.59 4.28 8.06
CA GLY A 56 -16.64 4.47 7.08
C GLY A 56 -16.10 4.75 5.67
N PRO A 57 -16.95 4.70 4.64
CA PRO A 57 -16.55 4.93 3.26
C PRO A 57 -15.76 6.23 3.09
N THR A 58 -14.67 6.16 2.33
CA THR A 58 -13.81 7.32 2.04
C THR A 58 -13.89 7.73 0.57
N PRO A 59 -13.52 8.98 0.21
CA PRO A 59 -13.48 9.43 -1.17
C PRO A 59 -12.47 8.67 -2.03
N LEU A 60 -12.55 8.83 -3.36
CA LEU A 60 -11.51 8.38 -4.31
C LEU A 60 -10.38 9.39 -4.52
N THR A 61 -10.53 10.62 -4.04
CA THR A 61 -9.55 11.69 -4.20
C THR A 61 -9.34 12.42 -2.88
N ILE A 62 -8.24 13.17 -2.79
CA ILE A 62 -7.88 13.95 -1.61
C ILE A 62 -7.28 15.29 -2.03
N PRO A 63 -7.72 16.44 -1.47
CA PRO A 63 -7.17 17.75 -1.80
C PRO A 63 -5.70 17.88 -1.40
N GLY A 64 -4.85 18.34 -2.33
CA GLY A 64 -3.44 18.64 -2.08
C GLY A 64 -2.52 17.42 -1.93
N ALA A 65 -3.04 16.21 -2.03
CA ALA A 65 -2.27 14.97 -2.03
C ALA A 65 -2.69 14.09 -3.23
N GLN A 66 -1.93 13.03 -3.47
CA GLN A 66 -2.20 12.05 -4.53
C GLN A 66 -2.66 10.74 -3.90
N VAL A 67 -3.71 10.13 -4.48
CA VAL A 67 -4.07 8.76 -4.13
C VAL A 67 -3.12 7.82 -4.84
N VAL A 68 -2.62 6.82 -4.12
CA VAL A 68 -1.77 5.77 -4.68
C VAL A 68 -2.41 4.41 -4.43
N GLN A 69 -2.40 3.57 -5.45
CA GLN A 69 -2.88 2.19 -5.39
C GLN A 69 -1.75 1.22 -5.04
N THR A 70 -2.10 0.00 -4.66
CA THR A 70 -1.14 -1.03 -4.21
C THR A 70 -0.01 -1.26 -5.21
N ARG A 71 -0.30 -1.40 -6.50
CA ARG A 71 0.74 -1.60 -7.54
C ARG A 71 1.65 -0.39 -7.75
N GLU A 72 1.07 0.79 -7.70
CA GLU A 72 1.82 2.04 -7.82
C GLU A 72 2.76 2.22 -6.63
N LEU A 73 2.26 1.96 -5.41
CA LEU A 73 3.07 2.01 -4.21
C LEU A 73 4.22 1.00 -4.25
N GLN A 74 3.97 -0.22 -4.72
CA GLN A 74 5.01 -1.23 -4.94
C GLN A 74 6.12 -0.72 -5.88
N ALA A 75 5.72 -0.10 -7.00
CA ALA A 75 6.68 0.47 -7.96
C ALA A 75 7.47 1.64 -7.35
N MET A 76 6.82 2.51 -6.54
CA MET A 76 7.49 3.61 -5.85
C MET A 76 8.52 3.09 -4.83
N LEU A 77 8.21 2.02 -4.10
CA LEU A 77 9.11 1.41 -3.12
C LEU A 77 10.32 0.73 -3.76
N ALA A 78 10.17 0.21 -4.97
CA ALA A 78 11.27 -0.38 -5.75
C ALA A 78 12.13 0.67 -6.47
N GLY A 79 11.74 1.94 -6.46
CA GLY A 79 12.43 3.04 -7.12
C GLY A 79 13.69 3.52 -6.39
N ALA A 80 14.44 4.44 -7.03
CA ALA A 80 15.69 4.98 -6.49
C ALA A 80 15.50 5.89 -5.25
N ALA A 81 14.30 6.44 -5.05
CA ALA A 81 13.97 7.34 -3.94
C ALA A 81 12.63 6.92 -3.31
N PRO A 82 12.59 5.76 -2.61
CA PRO A 82 11.36 5.26 -2.03
C PRO A 82 10.80 6.25 -1.00
N PRO A 83 9.46 6.45 -0.97
CA PRO A 83 8.83 7.33 0.01
C PRO A 83 8.92 6.74 1.42
N VAL A 84 8.70 7.59 2.42
CA VAL A 84 8.49 7.15 3.79
C VAL A 84 7.08 6.62 3.95
N LEU A 85 6.94 5.38 4.43
CA LEU A 85 5.66 4.77 4.75
C LEU A 85 5.25 5.15 6.18
N ILE A 86 4.03 5.67 6.35
CA ILE A 86 3.52 6.17 7.63
C ILE A 86 2.17 5.52 7.90
N ASP A 87 2.19 4.59 8.86
CA ASP A 87 0.98 3.98 9.41
C ASP A 87 0.40 4.87 10.50
N VAL A 88 -0.88 5.18 10.40
CA VAL A 88 -1.57 6.04 11.36
C VAL A 88 -2.73 5.36 12.08
N LEU A 89 -2.83 4.03 11.97
CA LEU A 89 -3.82 3.26 12.71
C LEU A 89 -3.63 3.48 14.22
N SER A 90 -4.73 3.69 14.95
CA SER A 90 -4.67 4.07 16.35
C SER A 90 -4.49 2.90 17.31
N GLU A 91 -4.70 1.69 16.83
CA GLU A 91 -4.64 0.46 17.63
C GLU A 91 -3.22 -0.10 17.60
N GLY A 92 -2.66 -0.37 18.77
CA GLY A 92 -1.31 -0.92 18.89
C GLY A 92 -1.23 -2.42 18.65
N GLY A 93 0.00 -2.91 18.37
CA GLY A 93 0.27 -4.34 18.24
C GLY A 93 -0.34 -5.00 17.00
N HIS A 94 -0.43 -4.29 15.89
CA HIS A 94 -0.98 -4.79 14.63
C HIS A 94 0.09 -5.03 13.56
N VAL A 95 -0.27 -5.78 12.54
CA VAL A 95 0.52 -5.98 11.33
C VAL A 95 0.45 -4.72 10.47
N THR A 96 1.59 -4.32 9.91
CA THR A 96 1.70 -3.15 9.02
C THR A 96 2.56 -3.47 7.79
N LEU A 97 2.69 -2.52 6.86
CA LEU A 97 3.60 -2.65 5.73
C LEU A 97 5.05 -2.70 6.21
N ALA A 98 5.86 -3.60 5.66
CA ALA A 98 7.26 -3.72 6.03
C ALA A 98 8.01 -2.39 5.80
N GLY A 99 8.75 -1.93 6.81
CA GLY A 99 9.48 -0.65 6.78
C GLY A 99 8.64 0.60 7.09
N ALA A 100 7.37 0.45 7.44
CA ALA A 100 6.55 1.57 7.85
C ALA A 100 6.91 2.06 9.26
N VAL A 101 6.81 3.37 9.44
CA VAL A 101 6.85 4.04 10.74
C VAL A 101 5.42 4.19 11.24
N TRP A 102 5.15 3.75 12.45
CA TRP A 102 3.83 3.88 13.05
C TRP A 102 3.74 5.14 13.89
N ILE A 103 2.79 6.02 13.53
CA ILE A 103 2.48 7.26 14.27
C ILE A 103 1.02 7.17 14.73
N SER A 104 0.80 6.54 15.87
CA SER A 104 -0.54 6.33 16.44
C SER A 104 -1.33 7.63 16.54
N GLY A 105 -2.54 7.63 16.03
CA GLY A 105 -3.47 8.74 16.18
C GLY A 105 -3.17 10.00 15.38
N ALA A 106 -2.20 10.00 14.45
CA ALA A 106 -1.81 11.15 13.64
C ALA A 106 -2.97 11.75 12.80
N GLY A 107 -4.00 10.95 12.52
CA GLY A 107 -5.21 11.41 11.83
C GLY A 107 -6.34 11.89 12.75
N ARG A 108 -6.16 11.82 14.05
CA ARG A 108 -7.17 12.32 15.02
C ARG A 108 -7.17 13.84 15.10
N GLY A 109 -8.09 14.38 15.82
CA GLY A 109 -8.19 15.81 16.15
C GLY A 109 -9.27 16.55 15.37
N THR A 110 -9.37 17.85 15.63
CA THR A 110 -10.53 18.66 15.23
C THR A 110 -10.22 19.71 14.16
N ASN A 111 -8.98 20.18 14.11
CA ASN A 111 -8.56 21.22 13.16
C ASN A 111 -7.03 21.18 12.94
N PHE A 112 -6.52 22.00 12.04
CA PHE A 112 -5.09 22.07 11.70
C PHE A 112 -4.25 22.94 12.68
N MET A 113 -4.79 23.32 13.81
CA MET A 113 -4.09 24.09 14.87
C MET A 113 -4.10 23.36 16.21
N ASP A 114 -4.60 22.13 16.24
CA ASP A 114 -4.64 21.31 17.45
C ASP A 114 -3.26 20.69 17.79
N PRO A 115 -3.06 20.13 18.99
CA PRO A 115 -1.79 19.50 19.36
C PRO A 115 -1.33 18.38 18.41
N VAL A 116 -2.26 17.62 17.81
CA VAL A 116 -1.93 16.55 16.86
C VAL A 116 -1.20 17.14 15.64
N GLN A 117 -1.63 18.31 15.16
CA GLN A 117 -0.96 18.98 14.04
C GLN A 117 0.49 19.32 14.36
N SER A 118 0.75 19.88 15.55
CA SER A 118 2.10 20.29 15.95
C SER A 118 3.03 19.09 16.13
N VAL A 119 2.55 18.02 16.79
CA VAL A 119 3.32 16.79 16.99
C VAL A 119 3.61 16.11 15.65
N LEU A 120 2.60 15.96 14.81
CA LEU A 120 2.81 15.34 13.49
C LEU A 120 3.79 16.16 12.64
N ALA A 121 3.68 17.48 12.60
CA ALA A 121 4.59 18.33 11.84
C ALA A 121 6.07 18.16 12.27
N GLN A 122 6.34 17.99 13.56
CA GLN A 122 7.67 17.74 14.10
C GLN A 122 8.18 16.36 13.68
N LEU A 123 7.38 15.31 13.81
CA LEU A 123 7.75 13.96 13.39
C LEU A 123 8.01 13.88 11.88
N LEU A 124 7.17 14.53 11.06
CA LEU A 124 7.38 14.58 9.62
C LEU A 124 8.66 15.34 9.23
N ALA A 125 9.01 16.40 9.96
CA ALA A 125 10.27 17.10 9.75
C ALA A 125 11.47 16.20 10.04
N GLN A 126 11.42 15.39 11.10
CA GLN A 126 12.46 14.41 11.41
C GLN A 126 12.55 13.32 10.32
N LEU A 127 11.43 12.70 9.96
CA LEU A 127 11.36 11.62 8.97
C LEU A 127 11.78 12.05 7.57
N SER A 128 11.52 13.30 7.20
CA SER A 128 11.91 13.87 5.91
C SER A 128 13.29 14.52 5.90
N GLY A 129 13.96 14.63 7.05
CA GLY A 129 15.19 15.42 7.19
C GLY A 129 14.97 16.91 6.91
N GLY A 130 13.74 17.42 7.12
CA GLY A 130 13.32 18.80 6.80
C GLY A 130 12.94 19.03 5.34
N ASP A 131 13.17 18.06 4.46
CA ASP A 131 12.83 18.18 3.04
C ASP A 131 11.32 18.03 2.80
N LYS A 132 10.66 19.13 2.46
CA LYS A 132 9.22 19.17 2.14
C LYS A 132 8.86 18.51 0.81
N SER A 133 9.84 18.12 0.00
CA SER A 133 9.65 17.36 -1.25
C SER A 133 9.83 15.85 -1.08
N ARG A 134 10.29 15.39 0.09
CA ARG A 134 10.38 13.96 0.40
C ARG A 134 9.00 13.32 0.30
N GLY A 135 8.90 12.20 -0.44
CA GLY A 135 7.67 11.44 -0.56
C GLY A 135 7.21 10.87 0.78
N LEU A 136 5.98 11.14 1.16
CA LEU A 136 5.33 10.65 2.38
C LEU A 136 4.05 9.93 2.00
N VAL A 137 3.92 8.65 2.36
CA VAL A 137 2.73 7.82 2.10
C VAL A 137 2.01 7.57 3.41
N PHE A 138 0.79 8.04 3.52
CA PHE A 138 -0.07 7.81 4.68
C PHE A 138 -1.06 6.69 4.40
N PHE A 139 -1.16 5.75 5.32
CA PHE A 139 -2.12 4.66 5.25
C PHE A 139 -2.61 4.26 6.65
N CYS A 140 -3.63 3.42 6.67
CA CYS A 140 -4.21 2.86 7.89
C CYS A 140 -4.81 1.48 7.55
N ALA A 141 -5.84 1.00 8.23
CA ALA A 141 -6.36 -0.35 8.02
C ALA A 141 -6.83 -0.61 6.57
N SER A 142 -7.73 0.23 6.05
CA SER A 142 -8.44 -0.05 4.80
C SER A 142 -8.93 1.20 4.09
N SER A 143 -9.59 1.00 2.95
CA SER A 143 -10.28 2.03 2.19
C SER A 143 -11.48 2.67 2.93
N GLN A 144 -11.80 2.20 4.13
CA GLN A 144 -12.83 2.75 5.01
C GLN A 144 -12.24 3.43 6.25
N CYS A 145 -10.96 3.79 6.24
CA CYS A 145 -10.30 4.43 7.37
C CYS A 145 -9.96 5.90 7.08
N TRP A 146 -10.64 6.80 7.79
CA TRP A 146 -10.44 8.24 7.66
C TRP A 146 -9.19 8.78 8.35
N LEU A 147 -8.54 8.01 9.22
CA LEU A 147 -7.33 8.48 9.91
C LEU A 147 -6.19 8.80 8.93
N SER A 148 -5.98 7.95 7.92
CA SER A 148 -4.94 8.19 6.90
C SER A 148 -5.28 9.36 5.98
N TYR A 149 -6.56 9.54 5.64
CA TYR A 149 -7.02 10.74 4.93
C TYR A 149 -6.71 12.02 5.69
N ASN A 150 -7.09 12.07 6.96
CA ASN A 150 -6.83 13.21 7.82
C ASN A 150 -5.34 13.50 8.01
N ALA A 151 -4.52 12.45 8.22
CA ALA A 151 -3.08 12.60 8.39
C ALA A 151 -2.41 13.13 7.12
N ALA A 152 -2.83 12.69 5.94
CA ALA A 152 -2.36 13.22 4.67
C ALA A 152 -2.74 14.71 4.50
N LEU A 153 -3.97 15.11 4.84
CA LEU A 153 -4.38 16.53 4.85
C LEU A 153 -3.53 17.36 5.81
N ARG A 154 -3.18 16.82 6.98
CA ARG A 154 -2.31 17.47 7.96
C ARG A 154 -0.89 17.67 7.44
N ALA A 155 -0.35 16.70 6.72
CA ALA A 155 0.96 16.80 6.07
C ALA A 155 0.96 17.89 4.97
N VAL A 156 -0.11 17.98 4.17
CA VAL A 156 -0.31 19.06 3.19
C VAL A 156 -0.36 20.41 3.90
N ALA A 157 -1.13 20.53 4.99
CA ALA A 157 -1.23 21.76 5.79
C ALA A 157 0.10 22.14 6.45
N ALA A 158 0.97 21.17 6.76
CA ALA A 158 2.33 21.39 7.25
C ALA A 158 3.33 21.76 6.13
N GLY A 159 2.87 21.93 4.88
CA GLY A 159 3.66 22.38 3.74
C GLY A 159 4.45 21.29 2.99
N HIS A 160 4.18 20.00 3.24
CA HIS A 160 4.74 18.91 2.43
C HIS A 160 4.09 18.89 1.04
N ARG A 161 4.91 18.68 0.00
CA ARG A 161 4.49 18.77 -1.41
C ARG A 161 4.31 17.42 -2.10
N SER A 162 5.00 16.39 -1.61
CA SER A 162 4.93 15.02 -2.14
C SER A 162 4.22 14.11 -1.14
N VAL A 163 2.92 14.38 -0.95
CA VAL A 163 2.04 13.64 -0.04
C VAL A 163 1.20 12.66 -0.85
N TYR A 164 1.23 11.41 -0.41
CA TYR A 164 0.46 10.32 -0.99
C TYR A 164 -0.46 9.71 0.06
N TRP A 165 -1.64 9.36 -0.35
CA TRP A 165 -2.59 8.64 0.45
C TRP A 165 -2.82 7.25 -0.14
N TYR A 166 -2.32 6.22 0.55
CA TYR A 166 -2.55 4.82 0.19
C TYR A 166 -3.88 4.38 0.81
N ARG A 167 -4.97 4.58 0.02
CA ARG A 167 -6.35 4.38 0.44
C ARG A 167 -6.64 2.92 0.80
N GLY A 168 -6.09 1.95 0.04
CA GLY A 168 -6.29 0.51 0.28
C GLY A 168 -5.77 0.03 1.63
N GLY A 169 -4.71 0.66 2.15
CA GLY A 169 -4.17 0.39 3.47
C GLY A 169 -3.63 -1.02 3.66
N ILE A 170 -3.60 -1.45 4.92
CA ILE A 170 -3.07 -2.76 5.32
C ILE A 170 -3.84 -3.90 4.65
N ASP A 171 -5.18 -3.76 4.53
CA ASP A 171 -6.02 -4.79 3.94
C ASP A 171 -5.65 -5.05 2.48
N ALA A 172 -5.51 -3.99 1.64
CA ALA A 172 -5.12 -4.14 0.24
C ALA A 172 -3.68 -4.66 0.08
N TRP A 173 -2.77 -4.27 0.98
CA TRP A 173 -1.40 -4.74 0.99
C TRP A 173 -1.31 -6.24 1.32
N THR A 174 -2.10 -6.68 2.29
CA THR A 174 -2.19 -8.09 2.70
C THR A 174 -2.90 -8.94 1.65
N ASP A 175 -3.98 -8.40 1.04
CA ASP A 175 -4.69 -9.06 -0.07
C ASP A 175 -3.77 -9.27 -1.30
N ALA A 176 -2.81 -8.37 -1.49
CA ALA A 176 -1.76 -8.49 -2.50
C ALA A 176 -0.60 -9.42 -2.10
N GLU A 177 -0.66 -10.07 -0.93
CA GLU A 177 0.38 -10.97 -0.39
C GLU A 177 1.76 -10.29 -0.28
N LEU A 178 1.80 -8.99 0.01
CA LEU A 178 3.03 -8.21 0.08
C LEU A 178 3.67 -8.24 1.49
N PRO A 179 4.98 -7.96 1.61
CA PRO A 179 5.70 -8.08 2.88
C PRO A 179 5.15 -7.18 3.98
N THR A 180 4.90 -7.77 5.13
CA THR A 180 4.40 -7.10 6.34
C THR A 180 5.38 -7.24 7.51
N ALA A 181 5.19 -6.43 8.55
CA ALA A 181 5.92 -6.47 9.82
C ALA A 181 4.97 -6.15 10.98
N MET A 182 5.39 -6.41 12.20
CA MET A 182 4.70 -5.90 13.39
C MET A 182 5.05 -4.43 13.61
N THR A 183 4.08 -3.64 14.05
CA THR A 183 4.28 -2.22 14.34
C THR A 183 5.27 -1.98 15.47
N VAL A 184 6.12 -0.95 15.28
CA VAL A 184 6.95 -0.35 16.33
C VAL A 184 6.61 1.15 16.35
N GLU A 185 6.16 1.66 17.51
CA GLU A 185 5.76 3.06 17.62
C GLU A 185 6.95 4.00 17.46
N ALA A 186 6.80 5.05 16.67
CA ALA A 186 7.78 6.14 16.56
C ALA A 186 7.86 6.89 17.89
N ARG A 187 9.08 7.15 18.36
CA ARG A 187 9.37 7.90 19.58
C ARG A 187 9.96 9.25 19.27
#